data_812eccccc753b9d4634884cf9d816ad8
#
_entry.id   812eccccc753b9d4634884cf9d816ad8
#
_cell.length_a   1.000
_cell.length_b   1.000
_cell.length_c   1.000
_cell.angle_alpha   90.00
_cell.angle_beta   90.00
_cell.angle_gamma   90.00
#
_symmetry.space_group_name_H-M   'P 1'
#
loop_
_entity.id
_entity.type
_entity.pdbx_description
1 polymer ?
#
loop_
_entity_poly.entity_id
_entity_poly.type
_entity_poly.pdbx_seq_one_letter_code
_entity_poly.pdbx_strand_id
1 'polypeptide(L)'
;MKPVTKEKIGWGFVGTGRIAKDFAECIALLDDCYVAAVGSRTVESAKRFTDVYGGKPYGSYEEMMQDPDVDVVYIATPHMVH
;
A
#
# COMPACT_ATOMS: atom_id res chain seq x y z
N MET A 1 -11.88 -8.88 -20.98
CA MET A 1 -11.17 -8.61 -19.91
C MET A 1 -10.34 -9.75 -19.56
N LYS A 2 -9.25 -9.53 -19.01
CA LYS A 2 -8.47 -10.56 -18.72
C LYS A 2 -8.86 -11.19 -17.47
N PRO A 3 -8.85 -12.42 -17.37
CA PRO A 3 -9.25 -13.06 -16.14
C PRO A 3 -8.31 -12.70 -15.03
N VAL A 4 -8.87 -12.59 -13.88
CA VAL A 4 -8.09 -12.32 -12.70
C VAL A 4 -7.50 -13.64 -12.26
N THR A 5 -6.20 -13.71 -12.25
CA THR A 5 -5.56 -14.93 -11.82
C THR A 5 -5.28 -14.93 -10.34
N LYS A 6 -5.41 -13.77 -9.67
CA LYS A 6 -5.22 -13.69 -8.25
C LYS A 6 -6.57 -13.57 -7.60
N GLU A 7 -6.76 -14.26 -6.50
CA GLU A 7 -8.00 -14.13 -5.75
C GLU A 7 -8.07 -12.82 -5.01
N LYS A 8 -6.94 -12.19 -4.77
CA LYS A 8 -6.92 -10.95 -4.02
C LYS A 8 -6.12 -9.89 -4.76
N ILE A 9 -6.50 -8.65 -4.55
CA ILE A 9 -5.84 -7.52 -5.17
C ILE A 9 -4.85 -6.94 -4.18
N GLY A 10 -3.60 -6.83 -4.59
CA GLY A 10 -2.55 -6.26 -3.76
C GLY A 10 -2.47 -4.77 -3.94
N TRP A 11 -2.57 -4.03 -2.85
CA TRP A 11 -2.51 -2.58 -2.88
C TRP A 11 -1.15 -2.10 -2.45
N GLY A 12 -0.60 -1.16 -3.19
CA GLY A 12 0.62 -0.48 -2.81
C GLY A 12 0.28 0.91 -2.32
N PHE A 13 0.85 1.31 -1.20
CA PHE A 13 0.57 2.61 -0.62
C PHE A 13 1.77 3.51 -0.76
N VAL A 14 1.54 4.72 -1.24
CA VAL A 14 2.56 5.76 -1.27
C VAL A 14 2.25 6.71 -0.13
N GLY A 15 3.08 6.70 0.88
CA GLY A 15 2.85 7.50 2.07
C GLY A 15 2.25 6.68 3.20
N THR A 16 2.36 7.20 4.41
CA THR A 16 1.92 6.47 5.59
C THR A 16 1.09 7.34 6.51
N GLY A 17 0.49 8.42 6.01
CA GLY A 17 -0.26 9.32 6.84
C GLY A 17 -1.61 8.75 7.26
N ARG A 18 -2.42 9.62 7.89
CA ARG A 18 -3.69 9.18 8.41
C ARG A 18 -4.63 8.63 7.35
N ILE A 19 -4.63 9.25 6.18
CA ILE A 19 -5.52 8.79 5.11
C ILE A 19 -5.11 7.39 4.67
N ALA A 20 -3.81 7.12 4.61
CA ALA A 20 -3.35 5.79 4.25
C ALA A 20 -3.81 4.77 5.28
N LYS A 21 -3.76 5.13 6.57
CA LYS A 21 -4.21 4.22 7.61
C LYS A 21 -5.70 3.94 7.52
N ASP A 22 -6.48 4.99 7.26
CA ASP A 22 -7.92 4.82 7.13
C ASP A 22 -8.25 3.91 5.97
N PHE A 23 -7.55 4.10 4.85
CA PHE A 23 -7.81 3.28 3.68
C PHE A 23 -7.37 1.84 3.90
N ALA A 24 -6.25 1.65 4.59
CA ALA A 24 -5.79 0.30 4.89
C ALA A 24 -6.78 -0.44 5.77
N GLU A 25 -7.41 0.27 6.71
CA GLU A 25 -8.42 -0.36 7.54
C GLU A 25 -9.63 -0.78 6.71
N CYS A 26 -9.99 0.04 5.72
CA CYS A 26 -11.07 -0.35 4.83
C CYS A 26 -10.71 -1.57 4.01
N ILE A 27 -9.47 -1.63 3.53
CA ILE A 27 -9.02 -2.76 2.75
C ILE A 27 -9.05 -4.03 3.58
N ALA A 28 -8.72 -3.91 4.86
CA ALA A 28 -8.72 -5.09 5.74
C ALA A 28 -10.10 -5.69 5.90
N LEU A 29 -11.14 -4.92 5.63
CA LEU A 29 -12.50 -5.43 5.73
C LEU A 29 -12.96 -6.11 4.44
N LEU A 30 -12.16 -6.01 3.38
CA LEU A 30 -12.53 -6.61 2.10
C LEU A 30 -11.81 -7.93 1.92
N ASP A 31 -12.55 -8.92 1.52
CA ASP A 31 -11.96 -10.25 1.40
C ASP A 31 -11.05 -10.38 0.20
N ASP A 32 -11.23 -9.53 -0.80
CA ASP A 32 -10.46 -9.65 -2.02
C ASP A 32 -9.38 -8.58 -2.16
N CYS A 33 -9.03 -7.91 -1.07
CA CYS A 33 -7.99 -6.89 -1.11
C CYS A 33 -7.05 -7.08 0.08
N TYR A 34 -5.80 -6.66 -0.10
CA TYR A 34 -4.85 -6.69 0.99
C TYR A 34 -3.75 -5.68 0.73
N VAL A 35 -3.02 -5.32 1.76
CA VAL A 35 -1.89 -4.40 1.64
C VAL A 35 -0.68 -5.21 1.21
N ALA A 36 -0.22 -5.01 -0.01
CA ALA A 36 0.90 -5.76 -0.54
C ALA A 36 2.23 -5.09 -0.20
N ALA A 37 2.28 -3.78 -0.27
CA ALA A 37 3.54 -3.07 -0.06
C ALA A 37 3.26 -1.62 0.33
N VAL A 38 4.21 -1.02 1.03
CA VAL A 38 4.09 0.36 1.47
C VAL A 38 5.41 1.06 1.19
N GLY A 39 5.36 2.17 0.51
CA GLY A 39 6.54 2.98 0.23
C GLY A 39 6.47 4.27 1.00
N SER A 40 7.58 4.65 1.61
CA SER A 40 7.66 5.87 2.38
C SER A 40 9.04 6.48 2.19
N ARG A 41 9.25 7.66 2.75
CA ARG A 41 10.56 8.28 2.65
C ARG A 41 11.62 7.49 3.37
N THR A 42 11.24 6.79 4.42
CA THR A 42 12.17 5.95 5.14
C THR A 42 11.56 4.58 5.30
N VAL A 43 12.41 3.58 5.36
CA VAL A 43 11.91 2.24 5.53
C VAL A 43 11.30 2.06 6.92
N GLU A 44 11.75 2.84 7.89
CA GLU A 44 11.20 2.75 9.23
C GLU A 44 9.75 3.17 9.28
N SER A 45 9.41 4.25 8.58
CA SER A 45 8.02 4.68 8.53
C SER A 45 7.15 3.64 7.83
N ALA A 46 7.66 3.08 6.75
CA ALA A 46 6.92 2.04 6.05
C ALA A 46 6.74 0.82 6.93
N LYS A 47 7.77 0.49 7.70
CA LYS A 47 7.73 -0.69 8.53
C LYS A 47 6.72 -0.55 9.66
N ARG A 48 6.61 0.63 10.23
CA ARG A 48 5.61 0.86 11.26
C ARG A 48 4.21 0.61 10.71
N PHE A 49 3.99 1.03 9.47
CA PHE A 49 2.70 0.84 8.84
C PHE A 49 2.45 -0.64 8.57
N THR A 50 3.45 -1.34 8.03
CA THR A 50 3.27 -2.74 7.70
C THR A 50 3.19 -3.62 8.92
N ASP A 51 3.76 -3.20 10.04
CA ASP A 51 3.62 -3.95 11.27
C ASP A 51 2.18 -4.01 11.74
N VAL A 52 1.38 -3.03 11.36
CA VAL A 52 -0.02 -2.98 11.76
C VAL A 52 -0.93 -3.57 10.68
N TYR A 53 -0.68 -3.23 9.43
CA TYR A 53 -1.61 -3.57 8.36
C TYR A 53 -1.09 -4.66 7.43
N GLY A 54 0.17 -5.03 7.55
CA GLY A 54 0.74 -6.06 6.70
C GLY A 54 1.40 -5.45 5.47
N GLY A 55 2.02 -6.30 4.68
CA GLY A 55 2.68 -5.86 3.47
C GLY A 55 4.18 -5.78 3.66
N LYS A 56 4.86 -5.35 2.60
CA LYS A 56 6.31 -5.23 2.61
C LYS A 56 6.68 -3.76 2.67
N PRO A 57 7.60 -3.37 3.56
CA PRO A 57 8.00 -1.98 3.67
C PRO A 57 9.14 -1.65 2.69
N TYR A 58 9.04 -0.47 2.10
CA TYR A 58 10.07 0.02 1.20
C TYR A 58 10.45 1.44 1.58
N GLY A 59 11.71 1.76 1.40
CA GLY A 59 12.21 3.08 1.72
C GLY A 59 12.09 4.06 0.57
N SER A 60 11.47 3.66 -0.52
CA SER A 60 11.22 4.58 -1.61
C SER A 60 9.96 4.13 -2.34
N TYR A 61 9.34 5.08 -3.01
CA TYR A 61 8.11 4.77 -3.75
C TYR A 61 8.40 3.93 -4.98
N GLU A 62 9.55 4.18 -5.60
CA GLU A 62 9.90 3.44 -6.80
C GLU A 62 10.08 1.97 -6.52
N GLU A 63 10.72 1.64 -5.42
CA GLU A 63 10.91 0.25 -5.07
C GLU A 63 9.59 -0.42 -4.77
N MET A 64 8.71 0.31 -4.10
CA MET A 64 7.41 -0.24 -3.77
C MET A 64 6.62 -0.54 -5.03
N MET A 65 6.68 0.34 -6.01
CA MET A 65 5.91 0.17 -7.23
C MET A 65 6.42 -0.98 -8.08
N GLN A 66 7.65 -1.42 -7.85
CA GLN A 66 8.18 -2.55 -8.59
C GLN A 66 7.86 -3.89 -7.94
N ASP A 67 7.22 -3.87 -6.80
CA ASP A 67 6.84 -5.10 -6.12
C ASP A 67 5.83 -5.86 -6.98
N PRO A 68 6.09 -7.12 -7.30
CA PRO A 68 5.20 -7.86 -8.20
C PRO A 68 3.82 -8.14 -7.62
N ASP A 69 3.66 -8.00 -6.32
CA ASP A 69 2.35 -8.22 -5.71
C ASP A 69 1.48 -6.99 -5.73
N VAL A 70 2.01 -5.85 -6.15
CA VAL A 70 1.24 -4.62 -6.18
C VAL A 70 0.46 -4.54 -7.48
N ASP A 71 -0.86 -4.55 -7.35
CA ASP A 71 -1.74 -4.46 -8.51
C ASP A 71 -2.28 -3.04 -8.68
N VAL A 72 -2.51 -2.34 -7.57
CA VAL A 72 -3.07 -0.99 -7.59
C VAL A 72 -2.27 -0.15 -6.61
N VAL A 73 -2.02 1.09 -6.96
CA VAL A 73 -1.27 1.99 -6.10
C VAL A 73 -2.19 3.09 -5.59
N TYR A 74 -2.19 3.31 -4.29
CA TYR A 74 -2.95 4.38 -3.66
C TYR A 74 -1.97 5.42 -3.16
N ILE A 75 -2.12 6.64 -3.65
CA ILE A 75 -1.23 7.72 -3.29
C ILE A 75 -1.87 8.51 -2.16
N ALA A 76 -1.28 8.41 -1.00
CA ALA A 76 -1.82 9.04 0.20
C ALA A 76 -0.88 10.10 0.73
N THR A 77 -0.45 10.99 -0.12
CA THR A 77 0.44 12.07 0.30
C THR A 77 -0.40 13.24 0.78
N PRO A 78 0.11 13.95 1.75
CA PRO A 78 -0.68 14.96 2.38
C PRO A 78 -0.89 16.19 1.56
N HIS A 79 -0.25 16.46 0.52
CA HIS A 79 -0.51 17.59 -0.12
C HIS A 79 -0.54 17.59 -1.38
N MET A 80 -1.48 17.24 -1.77
CA MET A 80 -1.68 17.30 -2.91
C MET A 80 -2.16 18.46 -3.29
N VAL A 81 -2.28 19.31 -2.63
CA VAL A 81 -2.82 20.34 -2.90
C VAL A 81 -2.26 21.32 -3.19
N HIS A 82 -2.06 21.84 -3.53
CA HIS A 82 -1.76 22.95 -3.86
C HIS A 82 -1.49 23.29 -4.55
#